data_125d4544551235a2e593e2bbfe107430
#
_entry.id   125d4544551235a2e593e2bbfe107430
#
_cell.length_a   1.000
_cell.length_b   1.000
_cell.length_c   1.000
_cell.angle_alpha   90.00
_cell.angle_beta   90.00
_cell.angle_gamma   90.00
#
_symmetry.space_group_name_H-M   'P 1'
#
loop_
_entity.id
_entity.type
_entity.pdbx_description
1 polymer ?
#
loop_
_entity_poly.entity_id
_entity_poly.type
_entity_poly.pdbx_seq_one_letter_code
_entity_poly.pdbx_strand_id
1 'polypeptide(L)'
;MLQLNRLSNTIKRELKETFVLKTTVSIIIGTAITTFGLYNVHQQADITEGGILGLILLLNFWLGMSSSLLSPILDFLSYLMGFKYLGKEFLKTSIFATLCMAVFFRLWELFPPLLPSLADIPLAASVLGGCFIGIGCGLVV
;
A
#
# COMPACT_ATOMS: atom_id res chain seq x y z
N MET A 1 33.28 7.47 -31.36
CA MET A 1 32.93 8.06 -30.06
C MET A 1 31.44 8.45 -29.95
N LEU A 2 30.86 9.14 -30.90
CA LEU A 2 29.44 9.58 -30.89
C LEU A 2 28.41 8.43 -30.89
N GLN A 3 28.69 7.33 -31.58
CA GLN A 3 27.79 6.16 -31.62
C GLN A 3 27.76 5.38 -30.28
N LEU A 4 28.90 5.25 -29.62
CA LEU A 4 29.01 4.61 -28.32
C LEU A 4 28.23 5.38 -27.24
N ASN A 5 28.26 6.70 -27.28
CA ASN A 5 27.49 7.55 -26.37
C ASN A 5 25.96 7.44 -26.61
N ARG A 6 25.54 7.33 -27.90
CA ARG A 6 24.11 7.11 -28.20
C ARG A 6 23.62 5.77 -27.73
N LEU A 7 24.38 4.70 -27.97
CA LEU A 7 24.06 3.34 -27.48
C LEU A 7 23.97 3.29 -25.95
N SER A 8 24.95 3.88 -25.25
CA SER A 8 24.94 3.96 -23.78
C SER A 8 23.72 4.71 -23.25
N ASN A 9 23.32 5.81 -23.87
CA ASN A 9 22.14 6.58 -23.45
C ASN A 9 20.84 5.84 -23.75
N THR A 10 20.75 5.11 -24.86
CA THR A 10 19.57 4.29 -25.19
C THR A 10 19.44 3.14 -24.20
N ILE A 11 20.52 2.42 -23.92
CA ILE A 11 20.50 1.32 -22.94
C ILE A 11 20.11 1.81 -21.54
N LYS A 12 20.65 2.96 -21.10
CA LYS A 12 20.29 3.57 -19.80
C LYS A 12 18.81 3.97 -19.74
N ARG A 13 18.26 4.45 -20.86
CA ARG A 13 16.84 4.83 -20.95
C ARG A 13 15.94 3.61 -20.88
N GLU A 14 16.24 2.56 -21.65
CA GLU A 14 15.52 1.29 -21.64
C GLU A 14 15.55 0.60 -20.26
N LEU A 15 16.71 0.57 -19.61
CA LEU A 15 16.87 0.04 -18.26
C LEU A 15 16.04 0.85 -17.24
N LYS A 16 16.02 2.17 -17.38
CA LYS A 16 15.24 3.04 -16.49
C LYS A 16 13.74 2.84 -16.70
N GLU A 17 13.28 2.75 -17.93
CA GLU A 17 11.86 2.51 -18.26
C GLU A 17 11.40 1.14 -17.77
N THR A 18 12.21 0.10 -17.95
CA THR A 18 11.92 -1.25 -17.44
C THR A 18 11.88 -1.28 -15.91
N PHE A 19 12.78 -0.58 -15.25
CA PHE A 19 12.82 -0.50 -13.79
C PHE A 19 11.58 0.22 -13.23
N VAL A 20 11.20 1.35 -13.84
CA VAL A 20 9.99 2.11 -13.47
C VAL A 20 8.74 1.26 -13.67
N LEU A 21 8.64 0.53 -14.77
CA LEU A 21 7.49 -0.33 -15.04
C LEU A 21 7.37 -1.47 -14.01
N LYS A 22 8.49 -2.15 -13.70
CA LYS A 22 8.52 -3.19 -12.67
C LYS A 22 8.10 -2.66 -11.31
N THR A 23 8.64 -1.51 -10.90
CA THR A 23 8.31 -0.87 -9.64
C THR A 23 6.83 -0.50 -9.58
N THR A 24 6.28 0.08 -10.65
CA THR A 24 4.86 0.45 -10.74
C THR A 24 3.96 -0.78 -10.60
N VAL A 25 4.25 -1.85 -11.32
CA VAL A 25 3.47 -3.11 -11.24
C VAL A 25 3.56 -3.72 -9.85
N SER A 26 4.75 -3.74 -9.24
CA SER A 26 4.94 -4.24 -7.87
C SER A 26 4.14 -3.44 -6.85
N ILE A 27 4.10 -2.12 -6.98
CA ILE A 27 3.30 -1.24 -6.11
C ILE A 27 1.81 -1.56 -6.25
N ILE A 28 1.31 -1.68 -7.46
CA ILE A 28 -0.11 -1.98 -7.71
C ILE A 28 -0.49 -3.34 -7.10
N ILE A 29 0.28 -4.38 -7.35
CA ILE A 29 0.03 -5.72 -6.82
C ILE A 29 0.19 -5.72 -5.29
N GLY A 30 1.26 -5.13 -4.78
CA GLY A 30 1.55 -5.08 -3.36
C GLY A 30 0.47 -4.34 -2.58
N THR A 31 0.03 -3.19 -3.05
CA THR A 31 -1.05 -2.42 -2.41
C THR A 31 -2.40 -3.14 -2.48
N ALA A 32 -2.70 -3.85 -3.58
CA ALA A 32 -3.90 -4.66 -3.69
C ALA A 32 -3.92 -5.80 -2.65
N ILE A 33 -2.80 -6.51 -2.48
CA ILE A 33 -2.67 -7.61 -1.52
C ILE A 33 -2.75 -7.07 -0.08
N THR A 34 -2.05 -5.98 0.22
CA THR A 34 -2.06 -5.36 1.56
C THR A 34 -3.46 -4.91 1.95
N THR A 35 -4.15 -4.18 1.09
CA THR A 35 -5.51 -3.67 1.36
C THR A 35 -6.53 -4.78 1.42
N PHE A 36 -6.35 -5.87 0.65
CA PHE A 36 -7.18 -7.07 0.76
C PHE A 36 -7.06 -7.71 2.14
N GLY A 37 -5.84 -7.90 2.64
CA GLY A 37 -5.58 -8.46 3.98
C GLY A 37 -6.15 -7.56 5.09
N LEU A 38 -5.95 -6.25 4.99
CA LEU A 38 -6.48 -5.28 5.95
C LEU A 38 -8.01 -5.30 5.99
N TYR A 39 -8.67 -5.23 4.85
CA TYR A 39 -10.12 -5.14 4.77
C TYR A 39 -10.80 -6.47 5.14
N ASN A 40 -10.36 -7.59 4.54
CA ASN A 40 -11.06 -8.88 4.68
C ASN A 40 -10.65 -9.68 5.92
N VAL A 41 -9.51 -9.37 6.53
CA VAL A 41 -9.02 -10.13 7.69
C VAL A 41 -8.97 -9.24 8.94
N HIS A 42 -8.15 -8.19 8.94
CA HIS A 42 -7.91 -7.41 10.16
C HIS A 42 -9.12 -6.57 10.56
N GLN A 43 -9.76 -5.90 9.62
CA GLN A 43 -10.94 -5.08 9.89
C GLN A 43 -12.15 -5.93 10.29
N GLN A 44 -12.28 -7.16 9.78
CA GLN A 44 -13.38 -8.07 10.13
C GLN A 44 -13.16 -8.78 11.48
N ALA A 45 -11.92 -8.92 11.92
CA ALA A 45 -11.55 -9.58 13.17
C ALA A 45 -11.25 -8.59 14.31
N ASP A 46 -11.51 -7.29 14.12
CA ASP A 46 -11.19 -6.20 15.05
C ASP A 46 -9.71 -6.19 15.49
N ILE A 47 -8.83 -6.67 14.60
CA ILE A 47 -7.39 -6.68 14.84
C ILE A 47 -6.80 -5.36 14.41
N THR A 48 -6.13 -4.69 15.35
CA THR A 48 -5.43 -3.42 15.08
C THR A 48 -3.99 -3.67 14.68
N GLU A 49 -3.56 -2.92 13.67
CA GLU A 49 -2.18 -2.84 13.23
C GLU A 49 -1.40 -1.79 14.05
N GLY A 50 -0.09 -1.79 13.93
CA GLY A 50 0.75 -0.71 14.44
C GLY A 50 0.84 0.47 13.47
N GLY A 51 1.33 1.62 13.96
CA GLY A 51 1.61 2.79 13.14
C GLY A 51 0.36 3.43 12.52
N ILE A 52 0.50 3.92 11.28
CA ILE A 52 -0.57 4.61 10.56
C ILE A 52 -1.71 3.69 10.15
N LEU A 53 -1.40 2.45 9.79
CA LEU A 53 -2.42 1.45 9.46
C LEU A 53 -3.33 1.17 10.65
N GLY A 54 -2.76 1.02 11.85
CA GLY A 54 -3.55 0.88 13.07
C GLY A 54 -4.41 2.10 13.38
N LEU A 55 -3.88 3.30 13.12
CA LEU A 55 -4.65 4.54 13.28
C LEU A 55 -5.82 4.62 12.28
N ILE A 56 -5.63 4.16 11.03
CA ILE A 56 -6.71 4.07 10.04
C ILE A 56 -7.83 3.15 10.55
N LEU A 57 -7.49 1.96 11.05
CA LEU A 57 -8.45 1.01 11.56
C LEU A 57 -9.17 1.54 12.81
N LEU A 58 -8.43 2.18 13.71
CA LEU A 58 -9.00 2.79 14.92
C LEU A 58 -9.99 3.92 14.59
N LEU A 59 -9.64 4.81 13.67
CA LEU A 59 -10.52 5.91 13.24
C LEU A 59 -11.72 5.38 12.44
N ASN A 60 -11.54 4.33 11.65
CA ASN A 60 -12.64 3.66 10.98
C ASN A 60 -13.64 3.11 12.01
N PHE A 61 -13.15 2.43 13.04
CA PHE A 61 -13.97 1.86 14.11
C PHE A 61 -14.69 2.96 14.93
N TRP A 62 -13.99 4.02 15.32
CA TRP A 62 -14.56 5.06 16.21
C TRP A 62 -15.45 6.07 15.48
N LEU A 63 -15.05 6.51 14.29
CA LEU A 63 -15.72 7.57 13.55
C LEU A 63 -16.60 7.03 12.43
N GLY A 64 -16.53 5.73 12.12
CA GLY A 64 -17.23 5.13 10.98
C GLY A 64 -16.76 5.67 9.62
N MET A 65 -15.57 6.30 9.59
CA MET A 65 -15.03 6.85 8.36
C MET A 65 -14.40 5.75 7.52
N SER A 66 -14.63 5.81 6.20
CA SER A 66 -14.07 4.84 5.24
C SER A 66 -12.53 4.86 5.26
N SER A 67 -11.94 3.67 5.29
CA SER A 67 -10.48 3.49 5.21
C SER A 67 -9.90 4.06 3.92
N SER A 68 -10.68 4.11 2.85
CA SER A 68 -10.28 4.70 1.57
C SER A 68 -10.06 6.22 1.65
N LEU A 69 -10.73 6.91 2.56
CA LEU A 69 -10.54 8.34 2.82
C LEU A 69 -9.45 8.60 3.86
N LEU A 70 -9.38 7.76 4.89
CA LEU A 70 -8.42 7.93 5.99
C LEU A 70 -6.98 7.66 5.55
N SER A 71 -6.76 6.63 4.71
CA SER A 71 -5.43 6.27 4.22
C SER A 71 -4.71 7.45 3.55
N PRO A 72 -5.24 8.11 2.51
CA PRO A 72 -4.52 9.20 1.86
C PRO A 72 -4.34 10.43 2.76
N ILE A 73 -5.26 10.68 3.69
CA ILE A 73 -5.15 11.82 4.62
C ILE A 73 -3.99 11.59 5.60
N LEU A 74 -3.93 10.42 6.23
CA LEU A 74 -2.89 10.10 7.21
C LEU A 74 -1.52 9.93 6.55
N ASP A 75 -1.47 9.33 5.37
CA ASP A 75 -0.24 9.21 4.60
C ASP A 75 0.28 10.59 4.17
N PHE A 76 -0.61 11.47 3.71
CA PHE A 76 -0.24 12.86 3.38
C PHE A 76 0.34 13.61 4.59
N LEU A 77 -0.28 13.47 5.75
CA LEU A 77 0.24 14.05 6.99
C LEU A 77 1.64 13.53 7.32
N SER A 78 1.85 12.22 7.16
CA SER A 78 3.15 11.58 7.41
C SER A 78 4.21 12.06 6.42
N TYR A 79 3.85 12.20 5.14
CA TYR A 79 4.77 12.72 4.14
C TYR A 79 5.10 14.19 4.35
N LEU A 80 4.16 14.98 4.84
CA LEU A 80 4.40 16.38 5.20
C LEU A 80 5.45 16.49 6.33
N MET A 81 5.37 15.61 7.32
CA MET A 81 6.38 15.53 8.38
C MET A 81 7.73 15.00 7.87
N GLY A 82 7.71 14.04 6.97
CA GLY A 82 8.92 13.42 6.39
C GLY A 82 9.54 14.18 5.22
N PHE A 83 8.85 15.17 4.66
CA PHE A 83 9.25 15.88 3.43
C PHE A 83 10.68 16.40 3.44
N LYS A 84 11.15 16.86 4.60
CA LYS A 84 12.51 17.41 4.76
C LYS A 84 13.61 16.34 4.63
N TYR A 85 13.28 15.07 4.91
CA TYR A 85 14.24 13.97 4.98
C TYR A 85 14.13 13.01 3.79
N LEU A 86 12.96 12.96 3.15
CA LEU A 86 12.70 12.07 2.03
C LEU A 86 12.98 12.77 0.69
N GLY A 87 13.72 12.11 -0.19
CA GLY A 87 13.99 12.64 -1.53
C GLY A 87 12.73 12.74 -2.39
N LYS A 88 12.77 13.60 -3.44
CA LYS A 88 11.63 13.83 -4.35
C LYS A 88 11.13 12.58 -5.06
N GLU A 89 12.03 11.66 -5.39
CA GLU A 89 11.66 10.39 -6.07
C GLU A 89 10.89 9.46 -5.13
N PHE A 90 11.31 9.37 -3.87
CA PHE A 90 10.58 8.62 -2.85
C PHE A 90 9.18 9.19 -2.65
N LEU A 91 9.05 10.51 -2.59
CA LEU A 91 7.76 11.17 -2.41
C LEU A 91 6.78 10.85 -3.54
N LYS A 92 7.24 10.88 -4.80
CA LYS A 92 6.41 10.53 -5.97
C LYS A 92 5.91 9.09 -5.89
N THR A 93 6.81 8.15 -5.59
CA THR A 93 6.48 6.73 -5.48
C THR A 93 5.51 6.48 -4.33
N SER A 94 5.72 7.15 -3.19
CA SER A 94 4.85 7.05 -2.01
C SER A 94 3.46 7.60 -2.27
N ILE A 95 3.34 8.77 -2.91
CA ILE A 95 2.04 9.34 -3.29
C ILE A 95 1.30 8.40 -4.24
N PHE A 96 2.00 7.82 -5.22
CA PHE A 96 1.40 6.85 -6.14
C PHE A 96 0.89 5.61 -5.39
N ALA A 97 1.70 5.05 -4.47
CA ALA A 97 1.30 3.90 -3.66
C ALA A 97 0.07 4.22 -2.78
N THR A 98 0.04 5.40 -2.15
CA THR A 98 -1.10 5.85 -1.35
C THR A 98 -2.38 5.98 -2.18
N LEU A 99 -2.29 6.54 -3.38
CA LEU A 99 -3.45 6.63 -4.28
C LEU A 99 -3.95 5.23 -4.69
N CYS A 100 -3.04 4.32 -5.03
CA CYS A 100 -3.40 2.92 -5.31
C CYS A 100 -4.09 2.27 -4.10
N MET A 101 -3.55 2.49 -2.90
CA MET A 101 -4.10 1.96 -1.65
C MET A 101 -5.52 2.47 -1.40
N ALA A 102 -5.76 3.78 -1.56
CA ALA A 102 -7.08 4.38 -1.42
C ALA A 102 -8.09 3.82 -2.43
N VAL A 103 -7.67 3.65 -3.69
CA VAL A 103 -8.53 3.05 -4.74
C VAL A 103 -8.88 1.60 -4.40
N PHE A 104 -7.89 0.79 -3.98
CA PHE A 104 -8.15 -0.60 -3.61
C PHE A 104 -9.01 -0.73 -2.35
N PHE A 105 -8.80 0.10 -1.32
CA PHE A 105 -9.72 0.14 -0.17
C PHE A 105 -11.14 0.45 -0.62
N ARG A 106 -11.32 1.46 -1.46
CA ARG A 106 -12.64 1.79 -1.99
C ARG A 106 -13.25 0.65 -2.79
N LEU A 107 -12.43 -0.06 -3.56
CA LEU A 107 -12.88 -1.22 -4.32
C LEU A 107 -13.37 -2.34 -3.39
N TRP A 108 -12.59 -2.66 -2.35
CA TRP A 108 -12.95 -3.70 -1.39
C TRP A 108 -14.18 -3.32 -0.55
N GLU A 109 -14.33 -2.05 -0.17
CA GLU A 109 -15.50 -1.56 0.56
C GLU A 109 -16.82 -1.67 -0.24
N LEU A 110 -16.75 -1.75 -1.58
CA LEU A 110 -17.93 -1.95 -2.43
C LEU A 110 -18.43 -3.40 -2.43
N PHE A 111 -17.60 -4.34 -2.01
CA PHE A 111 -17.95 -5.75 -1.94
C PHE A 111 -18.14 -6.17 -0.47
N PRO A 112 -19.06 -7.10 -0.19
CA PRO A 112 -19.10 -7.72 1.14
C PRO A 112 -17.79 -8.46 1.40
N PRO A 113 -17.41 -8.66 2.67
CA PRO A 113 -16.20 -9.41 3.01
C PRO A 113 -16.18 -10.77 2.31
N LEU A 114 -15.12 -11.03 1.56
CA LEU A 114 -14.96 -12.26 0.76
C LEU A 114 -14.54 -13.45 1.61
N LEU A 115 -13.91 -13.19 2.76
CA LEU A 115 -13.51 -14.23 3.71
C LEU A 115 -14.53 -14.32 4.85
N PRO A 116 -14.81 -15.53 5.36
CA PRO A 116 -15.61 -15.69 6.55
C PRO A 116 -14.93 -14.96 7.72
N SER A 117 -15.72 -14.37 8.61
CA SER A 117 -15.19 -13.67 9.77
C SER A 117 -14.33 -14.63 10.61
N LEU A 118 -13.07 -14.30 10.79
CA LEU A 118 -12.13 -15.00 11.66
C LEU A 118 -12.12 -14.37 13.06
N ALA A 119 -13.17 -13.61 13.42
CA ALA A 119 -13.29 -12.96 14.73
C ALA A 119 -13.23 -13.97 15.90
N ASP A 120 -13.69 -15.20 15.68
CA ASP A 120 -13.67 -16.26 16.69
C ASP A 120 -12.27 -16.87 16.89
N ILE A 121 -11.34 -16.66 15.97
CA ILE A 121 -9.97 -17.20 16.01
C ILE A 121 -8.96 -16.09 15.73
N PRO A 122 -8.72 -15.18 16.69
CA PRO A 122 -7.85 -14.01 16.49
C PRO A 122 -6.42 -14.36 16.07
N LEU A 123 -5.91 -15.50 16.54
CA LEU A 123 -4.57 -15.97 16.17
C LEU A 123 -4.47 -16.32 14.67
N ALA A 124 -5.47 -17.03 14.14
CA ALA A 124 -5.51 -17.37 12.71
C ALA A 124 -5.68 -16.11 11.85
N ALA A 125 -6.53 -15.17 12.29
CA ALA A 125 -6.71 -13.90 11.63
C ALA A 125 -5.42 -13.08 11.61
N SER A 126 -4.69 -13.00 12.72
CA SER A 126 -3.41 -12.29 12.81
C SER A 126 -2.34 -12.88 11.90
N VAL A 127 -2.24 -14.21 11.84
CA VAL A 127 -1.27 -14.91 10.98
C VAL A 127 -1.62 -14.68 9.49
N LEU A 128 -2.86 -14.89 9.11
CA LEU A 128 -3.31 -14.69 7.72
C LEU A 128 -3.18 -13.23 7.27
N GLY A 129 -3.67 -12.30 8.08
CA GLY A 129 -3.55 -10.87 7.78
C GLY A 129 -2.10 -10.43 7.71
N GLY A 130 -1.27 -10.87 8.67
CA GLY A 130 0.17 -10.62 8.67
C GLY A 130 0.88 -11.15 7.43
N CYS A 131 0.49 -12.33 6.92
CA CYS A 131 1.01 -12.87 5.66
C CYS A 131 0.65 -11.98 4.47
N PHE A 132 -0.61 -11.57 4.33
CA PHE A 132 -1.04 -10.68 3.25
C PHE A 132 -0.32 -9.34 3.30
N ILE A 133 -0.26 -8.74 4.48
CA ILE A 133 0.41 -7.44 4.66
C ILE A 133 1.91 -7.58 4.43
N GLY A 134 2.54 -8.62 4.97
CA GLY A 134 3.97 -8.85 4.80
C GLY A 134 4.37 -9.06 3.34
N ILE A 135 3.62 -9.86 2.59
CA ILE A 135 3.84 -10.06 1.15
C ILE A 135 3.57 -8.76 0.38
N GLY A 136 2.45 -8.10 0.67
CA GLY A 136 2.07 -6.87 -0.01
C GLY A 136 3.07 -5.74 0.22
N CYS A 137 3.47 -5.49 1.47
CA CYS A 137 4.50 -4.52 1.81
C CYS A 137 5.87 -4.88 1.22
N GLY A 138 6.25 -6.16 1.22
CA GLY A 138 7.49 -6.63 0.62
C GLY A 138 7.56 -6.40 -0.90
N LEU A 139 6.42 -6.38 -1.58
CA LEU A 139 6.35 -6.07 -3.02
C LEU A 139 6.42 -4.57 -3.31
N VAL A 140 6.00 -3.73 -2.37
CA VAL A 140 6.03 -2.26 -2.52
C VAL A 140 7.42 -1.69 -2.25
N VAL A 141 8.20 -2.30 -1.36
CA VAL A 141 9.55 -1.88 -0.99
C VAL A 141 10.59 -2.41 -1.98
#